data_eb77cbcb61da714b2718473179539d2b
#
_entry.id   eb77cbcb61da714b2718473179539d2b
#
_cell.length_a   1.000
_cell.length_b   1.000
_cell.length_c   1.000
_cell.angle_alpha   90.00
_cell.angle_beta   90.00
_cell.angle_gamma   90.00
#
_symmetry.space_group_name_H-M   'P 1'
#
loop_
_entity.id
_entity.type
_entity.pdbx_description
1 polymer ?
#
loop_
_entity_poly.entity_id
_entity_poly.type
_entity_poly.pdbx_seq_one_letter_code
_entity_poly.pdbx_strand_id
1 'polypeptide(L)'
;MNLLVLALLVSCFLASYLARGLKVLPVYFVLLPELLAGVALLIVLSRLVVGKRPQLDGRYLLFIGLLVLTMAMGIVAQRVPAGAVVSGLRDYIPMLSFLLLGAAYPFTSRQIKAQLVVIGVLLLVQVPTAVYQRFFSFAHKMHTGDVVTGTTTNSGTLSVVMVSGVTVLTVLYLRRRIALMPLLVLTGFMLVPTMLNETKATFVMLPIAMLAPIFFMRRSEKPFRRLIPLVAVFAVAGVAFVGVYNAMIQHRNPDSSLQEFWFEGGVLNYVYKGSLEGDERVGRVDSVQIALREISQSPLRAVFGLGIGNVSPAQLPGFDGEYSHYYRAYKISFTQITMLLWNLGYMGIVVYGLLFYAIFRDAVLLARGAGKDAMLGQIWAPIVMIAAMCMFYKAVLTDQEFIYPFMFYAGVVGRRAHLLRQERRALKRSQAPAAERGWGPASVLARQ
;
A
#
# COMPACT_ATOMS: atom_id res chain seq x y z
N MET A 1 11.66 -0.23 -20.58
CA MET A 1 10.95 0.25 -19.38
C MET A 1 9.87 -0.70 -18.88
N ASN A 2 8.93 -1.14 -19.73
CA ASN A 2 7.90 -2.10 -19.28
C ASN A 2 8.52 -3.40 -18.72
N LEU A 3 9.57 -3.92 -19.33
CA LEU A 3 10.28 -5.11 -18.85
C LEU A 3 10.85 -4.91 -17.44
N LEU A 4 11.44 -3.73 -17.15
CA LEU A 4 11.92 -3.39 -15.81
C LEU A 4 10.79 -3.45 -14.77
N VAL A 5 9.63 -2.88 -15.08
CA VAL A 5 8.46 -2.92 -14.17
C VAL A 5 7.94 -4.34 -13.99
N LEU A 6 7.89 -5.15 -15.05
CA LEU A 6 7.49 -6.56 -14.93
C LEU A 6 8.50 -7.37 -14.09
N ALA A 7 9.80 -7.20 -14.34
CA ALA A 7 10.85 -7.83 -13.54
C ALA A 7 10.75 -7.43 -12.06
N LEU A 8 10.48 -6.15 -11.80
CA LEU A 8 10.25 -5.66 -10.46
C LEU A 8 9.07 -6.34 -9.78
N LEU A 9 7.88 -6.35 -10.44
CA LEU A 9 6.67 -6.97 -9.88
C LEU A 9 6.92 -8.44 -9.54
N VAL A 10 7.57 -9.17 -10.45
CA VAL A 10 7.93 -10.57 -10.22
C VAL A 10 8.91 -10.71 -9.05
N SER A 11 9.95 -9.88 -9.00
CA SER A 11 10.95 -9.95 -7.92
C SER A 11 10.38 -9.59 -6.55
N CYS A 12 9.50 -8.61 -6.45
CA CYS A 12 8.82 -8.26 -5.19
C CYS A 12 8.11 -9.46 -4.57
N PHE A 13 7.40 -10.25 -5.38
CA PHE A 13 6.64 -11.38 -4.88
C PHE A 13 7.47 -12.67 -4.72
N LEU A 14 8.45 -12.90 -5.59
CA LEU A 14 9.10 -14.20 -5.65
C LEU A 14 10.52 -14.23 -5.06
N ALA A 15 11.27 -13.11 -5.07
CA ALA A 15 12.68 -13.13 -4.68
C ALA A 15 12.87 -13.60 -3.23
N SER A 16 12.11 -13.06 -2.29
CA SER A 16 12.18 -13.46 -0.88
C SER A 16 11.71 -14.91 -0.67
N TYR A 17 10.65 -15.32 -1.34
CA TYR A 17 10.12 -16.68 -1.24
C TYR A 17 11.10 -17.73 -1.80
N LEU A 18 11.69 -17.48 -2.97
CA LEU A 18 12.66 -18.39 -3.58
C LEU A 18 13.97 -18.47 -2.78
N ALA A 19 14.41 -17.35 -2.18
CA ALA A 19 15.66 -17.30 -1.44
C ALA A 19 15.52 -17.82 0.01
N ARG A 20 14.48 -17.43 0.73
CA ARG A 20 14.28 -17.78 2.15
C ARG A 20 13.31 -18.93 2.36
N GLY A 21 12.23 -18.98 1.59
CA GLY A 21 11.18 -20.01 1.72
C GLY A 21 11.61 -21.35 1.13
N LEU A 22 11.94 -21.36 -0.17
CA LEU A 22 12.34 -22.58 -0.88
C LEU A 22 13.85 -22.83 -0.86
N LYS A 23 14.67 -21.82 -0.52
CA LYS A 23 16.15 -21.90 -0.50
C LYS A 23 16.77 -22.31 -1.85
N VAL A 24 16.07 -22.03 -2.96
CA VAL A 24 16.53 -22.33 -4.33
C VAL A 24 17.52 -21.28 -4.81
N LEU A 25 17.36 -20.03 -4.35
CA LEU A 25 18.26 -18.92 -4.68
C LEU A 25 19.10 -18.50 -3.47
N PRO A 26 20.31 -17.97 -3.70
CA PRO A 26 21.11 -17.38 -2.64
C PRO A 26 20.37 -16.26 -1.92
N VAL A 27 20.62 -16.11 -0.60
CA VAL A 27 19.87 -15.18 0.28
C VAL A 27 19.93 -13.71 -0.16
N TYR A 28 21.00 -13.31 -0.83
CA TYR A 28 21.16 -11.94 -1.33
C TYR A 28 20.18 -11.58 -2.47
N PHE A 29 19.53 -12.57 -3.11
CA PHE A 29 18.45 -12.28 -4.07
C PHE A 29 17.24 -11.58 -3.44
N VAL A 30 17.11 -11.60 -2.12
CA VAL A 30 16.11 -10.80 -1.39
C VAL A 30 16.26 -9.30 -1.67
N LEU A 31 17.48 -8.84 -2.00
CA LEU A 31 17.78 -7.44 -2.32
C LEU A 31 17.44 -7.05 -3.77
N LEU A 32 17.04 -8.01 -4.61
CA LEU A 32 16.78 -7.77 -6.04
C LEU A 32 15.72 -6.67 -6.29
N PRO A 33 14.59 -6.60 -5.58
CA PRO A 33 13.64 -5.50 -5.76
C PRO A 33 14.24 -4.13 -5.45
N GLU A 34 15.11 -4.02 -4.46
CA GLU A 34 15.80 -2.78 -4.07
C GLU A 34 16.84 -2.37 -5.10
N LEU A 35 17.59 -3.33 -5.66
CA LEU A 35 18.51 -3.05 -6.77
C LEU A 35 17.76 -2.52 -7.99
N LEU A 36 16.61 -3.13 -8.33
CA LEU A 36 15.76 -2.64 -9.41
C LEU A 36 15.18 -1.25 -9.11
N ALA A 37 14.90 -0.94 -7.84
CA ALA A 37 14.52 0.41 -7.40
C ALA A 37 15.65 1.43 -7.61
N GLY A 38 16.89 1.04 -7.33
CA GLY A 38 18.09 1.85 -7.62
C GLY A 38 18.21 2.14 -9.11
N VAL A 39 18.05 1.11 -9.96
CA VAL A 39 18.02 1.28 -11.43
C VAL A 39 16.89 2.22 -11.86
N ALA A 40 15.70 2.06 -11.31
CA ALA A 40 14.57 2.94 -11.58
C ALA A 40 14.87 4.40 -11.22
N LEU A 41 15.51 4.63 -10.06
CA LEU A 41 15.93 5.96 -9.63
C LEU A 41 16.95 6.57 -10.60
N LEU A 42 17.98 5.82 -11.00
CA LEU A 42 18.98 6.28 -11.96
C LEU A 42 18.35 6.67 -13.31
N ILE A 43 17.38 5.89 -13.78
CA ILE A 43 16.62 6.21 -15.00
C ILE A 43 15.81 7.51 -14.82
N VAL A 44 15.17 7.72 -13.67
CA VAL A 44 14.43 8.96 -13.40
C VAL A 44 15.40 10.15 -13.34
N LEU A 45 16.52 10.02 -12.64
CA LEU A 45 17.53 11.07 -12.52
C LEU A 45 18.12 11.43 -13.89
N SER A 46 18.47 10.43 -14.72
CA SER A 46 18.97 10.68 -16.08
C SER A 46 17.97 11.46 -16.94
N ARG A 47 16.67 11.20 -16.78
CA ARG A 47 15.61 11.97 -17.46
C ARG A 47 15.51 13.40 -16.97
N LEU A 48 15.69 13.62 -15.67
CA LEU A 48 15.73 14.97 -15.09
C LEU A 48 16.88 15.79 -15.65
N VAL A 49 18.08 15.21 -15.78
CA VAL A 49 19.26 15.83 -16.39
C VAL A 49 18.99 16.24 -17.85
N VAL A 50 18.24 15.42 -18.60
CA VAL A 50 17.83 15.73 -20.00
C VAL A 50 16.62 16.68 -20.04
N GLY A 51 16.21 17.30 -18.93
CA GLY A 51 15.11 18.25 -18.85
C GLY A 51 13.69 17.65 -18.89
N LYS A 52 13.56 16.31 -18.87
CA LYS A 52 12.25 15.62 -18.87
C LYS A 52 11.76 15.43 -17.44
N ARG A 53 11.04 16.43 -16.92
CA ARG A 53 10.51 16.40 -15.55
C ARG A 53 9.38 15.37 -15.36
N PRO A 54 9.27 14.71 -14.18
CA PRO A 54 8.10 13.94 -13.81
C PRO A 54 6.84 14.80 -13.88
N GLN A 55 5.78 14.25 -14.46
CA GLN A 55 4.51 14.97 -14.59
C GLN A 55 3.64 14.70 -13.36
N LEU A 56 4.00 15.33 -12.25
CA LEU A 56 3.28 15.29 -10.99
C LEU A 56 2.72 16.66 -10.60
N ASP A 57 1.64 16.65 -9.85
CA ASP A 57 1.10 17.85 -9.23
C ASP A 57 2.05 18.35 -8.12
N GLY A 58 2.05 19.66 -7.85
CA GLY A 58 2.86 20.28 -6.80
C GLY A 58 2.70 19.63 -5.41
N ARG A 59 1.57 18.99 -5.14
CA ARG A 59 1.33 18.26 -3.89
C ARG A 59 2.27 17.08 -3.67
N TYR A 60 2.65 16.37 -4.72
CA TYR A 60 3.65 15.29 -4.62
C TYR A 60 5.06 15.85 -4.42
N LEU A 61 5.36 16.99 -5.04
CA LEU A 61 6.63 17.68 -4.80
C LEU A 61 6.70 18.21 -3.37
N LEU A 62 5.61 18.75 -2.86
CA LEU A 62 5.49 19.15 -1.45
C LEU A 62 5.69 17.96 -0.51
N PHE A 63 5.04 16.82 -0.78
CA PHE A 63 5.24 15.59 -0.02
C PHE A 63 6.72 15.18 0.00
N ILE A 64 7.36 15.09 -1.17
CA ILE A 64 8.78 14.69 -1.27
C ILE A 64 9.67 15.67 -0.51
N GLY A 65 9.45 16.97 -0.70
CA GLY A 65 10.22 18.02 -0.01
C GLY A 65 10.07 17.97 1.51
N LEU A 66 8.83 17.83 2.01
CA LEU A 66 8.57 17.70 3.43
C LEU A 66 9.12 16.39 4.01
N LEU A 67 9.04 15.28 3.27
CA LEU A 67 9.61 14.01 3.71
C LEU A 67 11.13 14.12 3.86
N VAL A 68 11.82 14.64 2.84
CA VAL A 68 13.27 14.83 2.87
C VAL A 68 13.68 15.78 4.00
N LEU A 69 12.97 16.89 4.17
CA LEU A 69 13.21 17.85 5.24
C LEU A 69 13.03 17.20 6.62
N THR A 70 11.93 16.47 6.81
CA THR A 70 11.63 15.79 8.08
C THR A 70 12.70 14.74 8.40
N MET A 71 13.11 13.94 7.41
CA MET A 71 14.19 12.97 7.59
C MET A 71 15.51 13.66 7.98
N ALA A 72 15.90 14.70 7.25
CA ALA A 72 17.13 15.44 7.51
C ALA A 72 17.13 16.06 8.92
N MET A 73 16.03 16.70 9.31
CA MET A 73 15.89 17.31 10.64
C MET A 73 15.94 16.26 11.75
N GLY A 74 15.27 15.11 11.55
CA GLY A 74 15.33 13.98 12.52
C GLY A 74 16.74 13.43 12.67
N ILE A 75 17.46 13.21 11.56
CA ILE A 75 18.86 12.73 11.57
C ILE A 75 19.76 13.69 12.33
N VAL A 76 19.70 14.98 12.03
CA VAL A 76 20.55 16.01 12.64
C VAL A 76 20.20 16.20 14.12
N ALA A 77 18.91 16.36 14.44
CA ALA A 77 18.44 16.61 15.81
C ALA A 77 18.75 15.46 16.78
N GLN A 78 18.71 14.22 16.29
CA GLN A 78 18.95 13.03 17.10
C GLN A 78 20.37 12.46 16.92
N ARG A 79 21.23 13.11 16.12
CA ARG A 79 22.62 12.66 15.85
C ARG A 79 22.70 11.19 15.43
N VAL A 80 21.79 10.76 14.55
CA VAL A 80 21.66 9.36 14.12
C VAL A 80 22.96 8.87 13.52
N PRO A 81 23.49 7.69 13.94
CA PRO A 81 24.70 7.11 13.34
C PRO A 81 24.54 6.88 11.83
N ALA A 82 25.61 7.13 11.07
CA ALA A 82 25.57 7.03 9.60
C ALA A 82 25.11 5.66 9.11
N GLY A 83 25.52 4.56 9.75
CA GLY A 83 25.05 3.21 9.44
C GLY A 83 23.54 3.06 9.59
N ALA A 84 22.97 3.57 10.67
CA ALA A 84 21.53 3.57 10.93
C ALA A 84 20.77 4.42 9.89
N VAL A 85 21.31 5.59 9.49
CA VAL A 85 20.74 6.41 8.41
C VAL A 85 20.65 5.63 7.10
N VAL A 86 21.73 4.94 6.71
CA VAL A 86 21.76 4.11 5.49
C VAL A 86 20.69 3.01 5.56
N SER A 87 20.58 2.33 6.71
CA SER A 87 19.54 1.32 6.94
C SER A 87 18.13 1.93 6.85
N GLY A 88 17.89 3.10 7.46
CA GLY A 88 16.60 3.79 7.42
C GLY A 88 16.21 4.30 6.03
N LEU A 89 17.17 4.83 5.26
CA LEU A 89 16.91 5.29 3.88
C LEU A 89 16.41 4.18 2.96
N ARG A 90 16.77 2.95 3.23
CA ARG A 90 16.29 1.77 2.51
C ARG A 90 14.78 1.62 2.54
N ASP A 91 14.10 2.04 3.60
CA ASP A 91 12.64 1.97 3.72
C ASP A 91 11.93 3.06 2.89
N TYR A 92 12.62 4.17 2.59
CA TYR A 92 12.01 5.34 1.95
C TYR A 92 12.41 5.54 0.48
N ILE A 93 13.69 5.33 0.13
CA ILE A 93 14.20 5.58 -1.23
C ILE A 93 13.52 4.70 -2.29
N PRO A 94 13.37 3.38 -2.10
CA PRO A 94 12.75 2.53 -3.12
C PRO A 94 11.31 2.95 -3.44
N MET A 95 10.51 3.27 -2.42
CA MET A 95 9.13 3.70 -2.65
C MET A 95 9.04 5.00 -3.45
N LEU A 96 9.94 5.98 -3.19
CA LEU A 96 10.01 7.22 -3.95
C LEU A 96 10.45 6.97 -5.39
N SER A 97 11.41 6.04 -5.60
CA SER A 97 11.88 5.65 -6.92
C SER A 97 10.74 5.15 -7.80
N PHE A 98 9.83 4.34 -7.25
CA PHE A 98 8.67 3.83 -7.99
C PHE A 98 7.60 4.88 -8.23
N LEU A 99 7.32 5.75 -7.27
CA LEU A 99 6.42 6.89 -7.46
C LEU A 99 6.91 7.76 -8.63
N LEU A 100 8.18 8.10 -8.61
CA LEU A 100 8.80 8.94 -9.63
C LEU A 100 8.89 8.24 -11.00
N LEU A 101 9.16 6.93 -11.03
CA LEU A 101 9.16 6.15 -12.28
C LEU A 101 7.79 6.14 -12.94
N GLY A 102 6.72 5.87 -12.15
CA GLY A 102 5.34 5.90 -12.63
C GLY A 102 4.93 7.27 -13.18
N ALA A 103 5.43 8.34 -12.56
CA ALA A 103 5.16 9.72 -12.97
C ALA A 103 6.00 10.19 -14.16
N ALA A 104 7.25 9.74 -14.27
CA ALA A 104 8.18 10.18 -15.31
C ALA A 104 7.93 9.49 -16.67
N TYR A 105 7.35 8.28 -16.66
CA TYR A 105 7.23 7.47 -17.87
C TYR A 105 5.79 7.40 -18.40
N PRO A 106 5.56 7.60 -19.74
CA PRO A 106 4.24 7.52 -20.35
C PRO A 106 3.86 6.06 -20.65
N PHE A 107 3.49 5.28 -19.64
CA PHE A 107 3.03 3.92 -19.85
C PHE A 107 1.73 3.88 -20.64
N THR A 108 1.72 3.11 -21.74
CA THR A 108 0.54 2.90 -22.56
C THR A 108 -0.47 2.01 -21.83
N SER A 109 -1.75 2.11 -22.23
CA SER A 109 -2.80 1.24 -21.66
C SER A 109 -2.55 -0.25 -21.89
N ARG A 110 -1.83 -0.63 -22.98
CA ARG A 110 -1.44 -2.02 -23.25
C ARG A 110 -0.39 -2.49 -22.23
N GLN A 111 0.61 -1.65 -21.94
CA GLN A 111 1.64 -1.96 -20.93
C GLN A 111 1.05 -2.11 -19.54
N ILE A 112 0.19 -1.18 -19.12
CA ILE A 112 -0.50 -1.26 -17.83
C ILE A 112 -1.37 -2.52 -17.75
N LYS A 113 -2.08 -2.87 -18.83
CA LYS A 113 -2.84 -4.12 -18.87
C LYS A 113 -1.92 -5.34 -18.67
N ALA A 114 -0.77 -5.39 -19.34
CA ALA A 114 0.18 -6.49 -19.20
C ALA A 114 0.72 -6.59 -17.75
N GLN A 115 1.04 -5.46 -17.12
CA GLN A 115 1.48 -5.42 -15.71
C GLN A 115 0.38 -5.93 -14.77
N LEU A 116 -0.88 -5.49 -14.96
CA LEU A 116 -2.02 -5.97 -14.16
C LEU A 116 -2.30 -7.46 -14.35
N VAL A 117 -2.08 -8.01 -15.56
CA VAL A 117 -2.17 -9.46 -15.81
C VAL A 117 -1.09 -10.20 -15.02
N VAL A 118 0.16 -9.71 -15.03
CA VAL A 118 1.24 -10.31 -14.24
C VAL A 118 0.92 -10.27 -12.75
N ILE A 119 0.44 -9.14 -12.23
CA ILE A 119 -0.03 -9.08 -10.83
C ILE A 119 -1.14 -10.11 -10.59
N GLY A 120 -2.13 -10.21 -11.48
CA GLY A 120 -3.20 -11.19 -11.38
C GLY A 120 -2.68 -12.63 -11.29
N VAL A 121 -1.69 -13.00 -12.12
CA VAL A 121 -1.03 -14.31 -12.05
C VAL A 121 -0.30 -14.49 -10.72
N LEU A 122 0.46 -13.50 -10.26
CA LEU A 122 1.16 -13.54 -8.97
C LEU A 122 0.19 -13.70 -7.79
N LEU A 123 -0.98 -13.07 -7.85
CA LEU A 123 -2.05 -13.25 -6.85
C LEU A 123 -2.64 -14.68 -6.90
N LEU A 124 -2.85 -15.24 -8.09
CA LEU A 124 -3.33 -16.62 -8.22
C LEU A 124 -2.33 -17.63 -7.68
N VAL A 125 -1.03 -17.40 -7.84
CA VAL A 125 0.04 -18.25 -7.28
C VAL A 125 0.03 -18.25 -5.74
N GLN A 126 -0.48 -17.20 -5.10
CA GLN A 126 -0.61 -17.18 -3.63
C GLN A 126 -1.47 -18.33 -3.09
N VAL A 127 -2.50 -18.74 -3.84
CA VAL A 127 -3.46 -19.74 -3.39
C VAL A 127 -2.82 -21.13 -3.19
N PRO A 128 -2.23 -21.75 -4.22
CA PRO A 128 -1.54 -23.04 -4.03
C PRO A 128 -0.38 -22.93 -3.03
N THR A 129 0.32 -21.80 -2.99
CA THR A 129 1.42 -21.60 -2.03
C THR A 129 0.91 -21.56 -0.59
N ALA A 130 -0.18 -20.84 -0.31
CA ALA A 130 -0.78 -20.78 1.02
C ALA A 130 -1.34 -22.15 1.46
N VAL A 131 -2.00 -22.87 0.54
CA VAL A 131 -2.48 -24.24 0.78
C VAL A 131 -1.30 -25.17 1.11
N TYR A 132 -0.23 -25.13 0.31
CA TYR A 132 0.97 -25.91 0.55
C TYR A 132 1.61 -25.58 1.92
N GLN A 133 1.75 -24.30 2.25
CA GLN A 133 2.28 -23.88 3.54
C GLN A 133 1.43 -24.40 4.69
N ARG A 134 0.10 -24.24 4.62
CA ARG A 134 -0.80 -24.64 5.71
C ARG A 134 -0.84 -26.14 5.97
N PHE A 135 -0.97 -26.94 4.91
CA PHE A 135 -1.25 -28.36 5.04
C PHE A 135 -0.03 -29.27 4.91
N PHE A 136 1.06 -28.80 4.31
CA PHE A 136 2.26 -29.62 4.08
C PHE A 136 3.50 -29.08 4.79
N SER A 137 3.81 -27.80 4.64
CA SER A 137 5.04 -27.22 5.19
C SER A 137 4.97 -27.04 6.72
N PHE A 138 3.80 -26.67 7.25
CA PHE A 138 3.60 -26.38 8.67
C PHE A 138 2.60 -27.33 9.35
N ALA A 139 2.19 -28.42 8.70
CA ALA A 139 1.20 -29.37 9.20
C ALA A 139 1.55 -29.96 10.57
N HIS A 140 2.84 -30.18 10.83
CA HIS A 140 3.32 -30.76 12.09
C HIS A 140 3.55 -29.74 13.20
N LYS A 141 3.38 -28.47 12.92
CA LYS A 141 3.57 -27.40 13.89
C LYS A 141 2.20 -26.84 14.23
N MET A 142 1.78 -26.90 15.49
CA MET A 142 0.59 -26.22 16.01
C MET A 142 0.80 -24.70 15.96
N HIS A 143 1.05 -24.16 14.77
CA HIS A 143 1.27 -22.73 14.60
C HIS A 143 -0.03 -22.00 14.28
N THR A 144 -0.06 -20.75 14.69
CA THR A 144 -1.09 -19.78 14.29
C THR A 144 -1.10 -19.63 12.76
N GLY A 145 -2.19 -19.16 12.18
CA GLY A 145 -2.27 -18.87 10.74
C GLY A 145 -1.22 -17.86 10.24
N ASP A 146 -0.59 -17.10 11.14
CA ASP A 146 0.46 -16.12 10.84
C ASP A 146 1.67 -16.68 10.08
N VAL A 147 1.90 -18.01 10.13
CA VAL A 147 2.97 -18.66 9.35
C VAL A 147 2.63 -18.79 7.86
N VAL A 148 1.34 -18.67 7.49
CA VAL A 148 0.89 -18.74 6.10
C VAL A 148 1.05 -17.37 5.46
N THR A 149 2.13 -17.21 4.74
CA THR A 149 2.52 -15.93 4.11
C THR A 149 2.36 -15.94 2.58
N GLY A 150 2.03 -17.07 1.98
CA GLY A 150 2.13 -17.20 0.52
C GLY A 150 3.56 -16.99 0.05
N THR A 151 3.74 -16.20 -1.00
CA THR A 151 5.07 -15.76 -1.45
C THR A 151 5.48 -14.40 -0.87
N THR A 152 4.62 -13.77 -0.03
CA THR A 152 4.91 -12.49 0.61
C THR A 152 5.73 -12.67 1.89
N THR A 153 6.24 -11.57 2.43
CA THR A 153 7.09 -11.61 3.64
C THR A 153 6.31 -11.90 4.91
N ASN A 154 4.98 -11.67 4.91
CA ASN A 154 4.14 -11.92 6.09
C ASN A 154 2.64 -12.07 5.74
N SER A 155 1.88 -12.67 6.67
CA SER A 155 0.45 -12.98 6.54
C SER A 155 -0.43 -11.75 6.33
N GLY A 156 -0.17 -10.66 7.04
CA GLY A 156 -0.95 -9.42 6.90
C GLY A 156 -0.80 -8.79 5.52
N THR A 157 0.41 -8.76 4.95
CA THR A 157 0.65 -8.25 3.58
C THR A 157 -0.02 -9.14 2.54
N LEU A 158 0.05 -10.46 2.70
CA LEU A 158 -0.69 -11.39 1.86
C LEU A 158 -2.17 -10.99 1.79
N SER A 159 -2.80 -10.75 2.94
CA SER A 159 -4.22 -10.39 3.00
C SER A 159 -4.51 -9.05 2.32
N VAL A 160 -3.69 -8.02 2.53
CA VAL A 160 -3.85 -6.71 1.88
C VAL A 160 -3.76 -6.83 0.36
N VAL A 161 -2.80 -7.60 -0.14
CA VAL A 161 -2.59 -7.79 -1.59
C VAL A 161 -3.74 -8.57 -2.21
N MET A 162 -4.21 -9.64 -1.54
CA MET A 162 -5.36 -10.45 -2.01
C MET A 162 -6.65 -9.64 -2.05
N VAL A 163 -6.95 -8.87 -1.00
CA VAL A 163 -8.14 -8.00 -0.96
C VAL A 163 -8.04 -6.87 -1.99
N SER A 164 -6.84 -6.35 -2.26
CA SER A 164 -6.63 -5.42 -3.38
C SER A 164 -6.97 -6.06 -4.73
N GLY A 165 -6.66 -7.35 -4.91
CA GLY A 165 -7.09 -8.13 -6.07
C GLY A 165 -8.63 -8.24 -6.19
N VAL A 166 -9.34 -8.45 -5.07
CA VAL A 166 -10.81 -8.44 -5.04
C VAL A 166 -11.37 -7.08 -5.49
N THR A 167 -10.71 -5.97 -5.12
CA THR A 167 -11.10 -4.63 -5.62
C THR A 167 -11.06 -4.56 -7.15
N VAL A 168 -10.00 -5.10 -7.76
CA VAL A 168 -9.88 -5.15 -9.24
C VAL A 168 -11.03 -5.96 -9.85
N LEU A 169 -11.30 -7.16 -9.33
CA LEU A 169 -12.40 -8.02 -9.79
C LEU A 169 -13.75 -7.32 -9.66
N THR A 170 -14.00 -6.64 -8.55
CA THR A 170 -15.22 -5.88 -8.31
C THR A 170 -15.42 -4.78 -9.36
N VAL A 171 -14.38 -3.99 -9.66
CA VAL A 171 -14.46 -2.95 -10.69
C VAL A 171 -14.68 -3.55 -12.09
N LEU A 172 -14.03 -4.67 -12.42
CA LEU A 172 -14.26 -5.39 -13.67
C LEU A 172 -15.72 -5.86 -13.80
N TYR A 173 -16.31 -6.39 -12.73
CA TYR A 173 -17.71 -6.77 -12.69
C TYR A 173 -18.63 -5.56 -12.86
N LEU A 174 -18.41 -4.50 -12.09
CA LEU A 174 -19.21 -3.27 -12.18
C LEU A 174 -19.16 -2.65 -13.57
N ARG A 175 -18.04 -2.78 -14.28
CA ARG A 175 -17.84 -2.34 -15.67
C ARG A 175 -18.28 -3.35 -16.74
N ARG A 176 -18.95 -4.43 -16.36
CA ARG A 176 -19.43 -5.50 -17.27
C ARG A 176 -18.31 -6.19 -18.06
N ARG A 177 -17.11 -6.26 -17.52
CA ARG A 177 -15.99 -6.99 -18.12
C ARG A 177 -15.96 -8.46 -17.73
N ILE A 178 -16.53 -8.80 -16.57
CA ILE A 178 -16.73 -10.18 -16.11
C ILE A 178 -18.17 -10.35 -15.64
N ALA A 179 -18.66 -11.59 -15.70
CA ALA A 179 -19.98 -11.97 -15.20
C ALA A 179 -19.96 -12.22 -13.68
N LEU A 180 -21.12 -12.46 -13.07
CA LEU A 180 -21.25 -12.70 -11.63
C LEU A 180 -20.55 -13.98 -11.17
N MET A 181 -20.69 -15.08 -11.94
CA MET A 181 -20.06 -16.37 -11.58
C MET A 181 -18.52 -16.30 -11.54
N PRO A 182 -17.82 -15.77 -12.57
CA PRO A 182 -16.38 -15.52 -12.45
C PRO A 182 -16.01 -14.60 -11.29
N LEU A 183 -16.81 -13.56 -10.98
CA LEU A 183 -16.56 -12.73 -9.79
C LEU A 183 -16.59 -13.58 -8.52
N LEU A 184 -17.65 -14.36 -8.32
CA LEU A 184 -17.82 -15.20 -7.13
C LEU A 184 -16.67 -16.21 -6.98
N VAL A 185 -16.37 -16.95 -8.03
CA VAL A 185 -15.33 -17.99 -8.05
C VAL A 185 -13.95 -17.36 -7.77
N LEU A 186 -13.59 -16.30 -8.51
CA LEU A 186 -12.27 -15.67 -8.32
C LEU A 186 -12.14 -14.96 -6.99
N THR A 187 -13.22 -14.34 -6.47
CA THR A 187 -13.21 -13.74 -5.12
C THR A 187 -13.04 -14.83 -4.06
N GLY A 188 -13.80 -15.92 -4.14
CA GLY A 188 -13.62 -17.08 -3.25
C GLY A 188 -12.19 -17.61 -3.30
N PHE A 189 -11.64 -17.80 -4.50
CA PHE A 189 -10.27 -18.27 -4.69
C PHE A 189 -9.24 -17.31 -4.07
N MET A 190 -9.40 -15.99 -4.27
CA MET A 190 -8.53 -14.99 -3.66
C MET A 190 -8.67 -14.88 -2.13
N LEU A 191 -9.79 -15.27 -1.56
CA LEU A 191 -9.95 -15.25 -0.11
C LEU A 191 -9.36 -16.48 0.58
N VAL A 192 -9.12 -17.60 -0.12
CA VAL A 192 -8.52 -18.80 0.47
C VAL A 192 -7.23 -18.49 1.25
N PRO A 193 -6.21 -17.78 0.71
CA PRO A 193 -5.01 -17.46 1.47
C PRO A 193 -5.30 -16.68 2.75
N THR A 194 -6.28 -15.75 2.71
CA THR A 194 -6.63 -14.91 3.86
C THR A 194 -7.43 -15.67 4.93
N MET A 195 -8.13 -16.73 4.54
CA MET A 195 -8.78 -17.65 5.46
C MET A 195 -7.73 -18.53 6.15
N LEU A 196 -6.79 -19.09 5.38
CA LEU A 196 -5.75 -19.98 5.89
C LEU A 196 -4.73 -19.27 6.80
N ASN A 197 -4.50 -17.99 6.59
CA ASN A 197 -3.62 -17.18 7.44
C ASN A 197 -4.34 -16.52 8.63
N GLU A 198 -5.64 -16.77 8.79
CA GLU A 198 -6.44 -16.32 9.93
C GLU A 198 -6.45 -14.78 10.13
N THR A 199 -6.28 -13.99 9.05
CA THR A 199 -6.18 -12.53 9.14
C THR A 199 -7.52 -11.87 9.36
N LYS A 200 -7.80 -11.47 10.58
CA LYS A 200 -9.07 -10.82 11.01
C LYS A 200 -9.34 -9.48 10.32
N ALA A 201 -8.29 -8.72 9.96
CA ALA A 201 -8.42 -7.45 9.25
C ALA A 201 -9.08 -7.59 7.86
N THR A 202 -9.09 -8.78 7.26
CA THR A 202 -9.80 -9.06 6.00
C THR A 202 -11.28 -8.70 6.09
N PHE A 203 -11.92 -8.89 7.24
CA PHE A 203 -13.33 -8.53 7.45
C PHE A 203 -13.61 -7.04 7.28
N VAL A 204 -12.66 -6.19 7.69
CA VAL A 204 -12.79 -4.73 7.55
C VAL A 204 -12.38 -4.27 6.16
N MET A 205 -11.38 -4.91 5.56
CA MET A 205 -10.90 -4.56 4.22
C MET A 205 -11.87 -4.99 3.11
N LEU A 206 -12.52 -6.15 3.25
CA LEU A 206 -13.37 -6.74 2.21
C LEU A 206 -14.59 -5.86 1.85
N PRO A 207 -15.36 -5.29 2.80
CA PRO A 207 -16.39 -4.31 2.49
C PRO A 207 -15.88 -3.13 1.68
N ILE A 208 -14.71 -2.58 2.03
CA ILE A 208 -14.08 -1.49 1.29
C ILE A 208 -13.77 -1.94 -0.14
N ALA A 209 -13.16 -3.11 -0.32
CA ALA A 209 -12.80 -3.67 -1.62
C ALA A 209 -14.01 -3.87 -2.54
N MET A 210 -15.14 -4.31 -1.99
CA MET A 210 -16.31 -4.67 -2.78
C MET A 210 -17.33 -3.53 -2.93
N LEU A 211 -17.53 -2.70 -1.90
CA LEU A 211 -18.58 -1.68 -1.91
C LEU A 211 -18.07 -0.29 -2.29
N ALA A 212 -16.85 0.09 -1.86
CA ALA A 212 -16.33 1.41 -2.16
C ALA A 212 -16.23 1.74 -3.66
N PRO A 213 -15.89 0.80 -4.56
CA PRO A 213 -15.87 1.08 -6.00
C PRO A 213 -17.17 1.67 -6.56
N ILE A 214 -18.34 1.32 -5.98
CA ILE A 214 -19.65 1.80 -6.41
C ILE A 214 -19.73 3.33 -6.32
N PHE A 215 -19.18 3.92 -5.25
CA PHE A 215 -19.24 5.36 -5.01
C PHE A 215 -18.34 6.15 -5.98
N PHE A 216 -17.36 5.52 -6.58
CA PHE A 216 -16.46 6.14 -7.55
C PHE A 216 -16.90 5.98 -9.00
N MET A 217 -17.95 5.19 -9.25
CA MET A 217 -18.52 5.04 -10.59
C MET A 217 -19.42 6.21 -10.96
N ARG A 218 -19.56 6.44 -12.28
CA ARG A 218 -20.51 7.44 -12.77
C ARG A 218 -21.95 6.95 -12.59
N ARG A 219 -22.86 7.86 -12.26
CA ARG A 219 -24.30 7.58 -12.17
C ARG A 219 -24.87 7.02 -13.49
N SER A 220 -24.34 7.43 -14.65
CA SER A 220 -24.72 6.92 -15.97
C SER A 220 -24.43 5.43 -16.15
N GLU A 221 -23.48 4.86 -15.41
CA GLU A 221 -23.14 3.43 -15.45
C GLU A 221 -24.11 2.57 -14.63
N LYS A 222 -25.09 3.20 -13.94
CA LYS A 222 -26.13 2.56 -13.11
C LYS A 222 -25.56 1.51 -12.15
N PRO A 223 -24.52 1.85 -11.36
CA PRO A 223 -23.80 0.88 -10.51
C PRO A 223 -24.70 0.25 -9.44
N PHE A 224 -25.72 0.98 -8.95
CA PHE A 224 -26.64 0.51 -7.92
C PHE A 224 -27.50 -0.69 -8.34
N ARG A 225 -27.76 -0.89 -9.65
CA ARG A 225 -28.43 -2.10 -10.15
C ARG A 225 -27.66 -3.38 -9.90
N ARG A 226 -26.32 -3.26 -9.68
CA ARG A 226 -25.44 -4.37 -9.38
C ARG A 226 -25.08 -4.48 -7.91
N LEU A 227 -25.63 -3.61 -7.09
CA LEU A 227 -25.39 -3.63 -5.65
C LEU A 227 -25.93 -4.93 -5.02
N ILE A 228 -27.18 -5.32 -5.35
CA ILE A 228 -27.79 -6.53 -4.78
C ILE A 228 -26.96 -7.78 -5.06
N PRO A 229 -26.61 -8.11 -6.35
CA PRO A 229 -25.74 -9.26 -6.61
C PRO A 229 -24.36 -9.14 -5.93
N LEU A 230 -23.79 -7.95 -5.85
CA LEU A 230 -22.51 -7.73 -5.19
C LEU A 230 -22.58 -7.96 -3.69
N VAL A 231 -23.66 -7.49 -3.03
CA VAL A 231 -23.91 -7.75 -1.60
C VAL A 231 -24.14 -9.24 -1.37
N ALA A 232 -24.82 -9.95 -2.28
CA ALA A 232 -24.97 -11.39 -2.20
C ALA A 232 -23.60 -12.11 -2.30
N VAL A 233 -22.72 -11.72 -3.23
CA VAL A 233 -21.36 -12.26 -3.32
C VAL A 233 -20.58 -11.98 -2.03
N PHE A 234 -20.69 -10.75 -1.49
CA PHE A 234 -20.05 -10.38 -0.23
C PHE A 234 -20.57 -11.22 0.94
N ALA A 235 -21.90 -11.43 1.04
CA ALA A 235 -22.49 -12.26 2.09
C ALA A 235 -22.02 -13.72 2.00
N VAL A 236 -22.03 -14.33 0.79
CA VAL A 236 -21.54 -15.69 0.57
C VAL A 236 -20.06 -15.80 0.92
N ALA A 237 -19.23 -14.85 0.45
CA ALA A 237 -17.81 -14.83 0.75
C ALA A 237 -17.55 -14.65 2.27
N GLY A 238 -18.34 -13.80 2.94
CA GLY A 238 -18.27 -13.58 4.38
C GLY A 238 -18.64 -14.85 5.17
N VAL A 239 -19.74 -15.50 4.83
CA VAL A 239 -20.17 -16.74 5.48
C VAL A 239 -19.12 -17.85 5.27
N ALA A 240 -18.62 -18.01 4.05
CA ALA A 240 -17.56 -18.98 3.76
C ALA A 240 -16.28 -18.66 4.56
N PHE A 241 -15.92 -17.39 4.66
CA PHE A 241 -14.76 -16.96 5.45
C PHE A 241 -14.95 -17.30 6.93
N VAL A 242 -16.09 -16.95 7.54
CA VAL A 242 -16.39 -17.28 8.94
C VAL A 242 -16.34 -18.79 9.17
N GLY A 243 -16.96 -19.58 8.28
CA GLY A 243 -16.99 -21.03 8.40
C GLY A 243 -15.59 -21.66 8.37
N VAL A 244 -14.76 -21.28 7.37
CA VAL A 244 -13.39 -21.80 7.27
C VAL A 244 -12.52 -21.30 8.43
N TYR A 245 -12.64 -20.02 8.78
CA TYR A 245 -11.91 -19.45 9.90
C TYR A 245 -12.21 -20.17 11.23
N ASN A 246 -13.50 -20.34 11.56
CA ASN A 246 -13.90 -21.04 12.77
C ASN A 246 -13.42 -22.49 12.77
N ALA A 247 -13.57 -23.22 11.65
CA ALA A 247 -13.08 -24.59 11.54
C ALA A 247 -11.56 -24.69 11.80
N MET A 248 -10.77 -23.72 11.31
CA MET A 248 -9.32 -23.71 11.52
C MET A 248 -8.93 -23.38 12.96
N ILE A 249 -9.62 -22.45 13.61
CA ILE A 249 -9.33 -22.04 15.00
C ILE A 249 -9.84 -23.07 16.00
N GLN A 250 -11.07 -23.56 15.84
CA GLN A 250 -11.67 -24.54 16.77
C GLN A 250 -10.93 -25.86 16.79
N HIS A 251 -10.26 -26.22 15.68
CA HIS A 251 -9.36 -27.37 15.68
C HIS A 251 -8.19 -27.23 16.67
N ARG A 252 -7.80 -26.01 16.99
CA ARG A 252 -6.69 -25.66 17.90
C ARG A 252 -7.16 -25.30 19.30
N ASN A 253 -8.21 -24.48 19.36
CA ASN A 253 -8.82 -23.99 20.59
C ASN A 253 -10.34 -24.04 20.44
N PRO A 254 -11.00 -25.10 20.98
CA PRO A 254 -12.44 -25.33 20.81
C PRO A 254 -13.32 -24.18 21.27
N ASP A 255 -12.85 -23.41 22.27
CA ASP A 255 -13.61 -22.32 22.89
C ASP A 255 -13.44 -20.99 22.13
N SER A 256 -12.60 -20.95 21.08
CA SER A 256 -12.35 -19.73 20.32
C SER A 256 -13.19 -19.69 19.04
N SER A 257 -13.90 -18.60 18.85
CA SER A 257 -14.65 -18.33 17.62
C SER A 257 -14.46 -16.91 17.13
N LEU A 258 -14.75 -16.67 15.84
CA LEU A 258 -14.74 -15.31 15.30
C LEU A 258 -15.85 -14.45 15.92
N GLN A 259 -16.97 -15.05 16.30
CA GLN A 259 -18.08 -14.38 16.97
C GLN A 259 -17.65 -13.86 18.34
N GLU A 260 -17.02 -14.69 19.17
CA GLU A 260 -16.43 -14.29 20.43
C GLU A 260 -15.43 -13.14 20.25
N PHE A 261 -14.58 -13.22 19.21
CA PHE A 261 -13.63 -12.17 18.90
C PHE A 261 -14.33 -10.83 18.63
N TRP A 262 -15.40 -10.79 17.83
CA TRP A 262 -16.05 -9.54 17.44
C TRP A 262 -17.05 -9.01 18.46
N PHE A 263 -17.77 -9.86 19.19
CA PHE A 263 -18.90 -9.49 20.02
C PHE A 263 -18.65 -9.63 21.52
N GLU A 264 -17.68 -10.42 21.95
CA GLU A 264 -17.42 -10.71 23.37
C GLU A 264 -16.13 -10.05 23.92
N GLY A 265 -15.70 -8.95 23.31
CA GLY A 265 -14.54 -8.16 23.78
C GLY A 265 -13.20 -8.60 23.24
N GLY A 266 -13.12 -9.64 22.42
CA GLY A 266 -11.87 -10.11 21.79
C GLY A 266 -11.20 -9.05 20.92
N VAL A 267 -11.99 -8.18 20.24
CA VAL A 267 -11.44 -7.04 19.48
C VAL A 267 -10.71 -6.06 20.38
N LEU A 268 -11.30 -5.69 21.52
CA LEU A 268 -10.70 -4.78 22.47
C LEU A 268 -9.39 -5.36 23.02
N ASN A 269 -9.43 -6.63 23.43
CA ASN A 269 -8.23 -7.32 23.92
C ASN A 269 -7.14 -7.36 22.86
N TYR A 270 -7.46 -7.67 21.60
CA TYR A 270 -6.52 -7.74 20.49
C TYR A 270 -5.92 -6.37 20.13
N VAL A 271 -6.74 -5.32 20.19
CA VAL A 271 -6.31 -3.94 19.86
C VAL A 271 -5.46 -3.35 20.99
N TYR A 272 -5.82 -3.59 22.26
CA TYR A 272 -5.10 -3.05 23.40
C TYR A 272 -4.01 -3.99 23.93
N LYS A 273 -4.28 -5.27 24.13
CA LYS A 273 -3.36 -6.21 24.81
C LYS A 273 -2.54 -7.10 23.87
N GLY A 274 -2.70 -7.01 22.57
CA GLY A 274 -1.88 -7.68 21.55
C GLY A 274 -2.32 -9.07 21.16
N SER A 275 -2.24 -10.08 21.99
CA SER A 275 -2.59 -11.46 21.64
C SER A 275 -3.40 -12.13 22.74
N LEU A 276 -4.37 -12.95 22.36
CA LEU A 276 -5.16 -13.74 23.28
C LEU A 276 -4.39 -14.95 23.87
N GLU A 277 -3.22 -15.29 23.33
CA GLU A 277 -2.52 -16.56 23.60
C GLU A 277 -1.16 -16.40 24.33
N GLY A 278 -1.02 -15.46 25.27
CA GLY A 278 0.16 -15.38 26.12
C GLY A 278 1.45 -14.90 25.42
N ASP A 279 1.36 -14.40 24.22
CA ASP A 279 2.49 -13.77 23.54
C ASP A 279 2.68 -12.35 24.11
N GLU A 280 3.87 -12.02 24.59
CA GLU A 280 4.25 -10.72 25.17
C GLU A 280 4.23 -9.55 24.14
N ARG A 281 3.40 -9.65 23.12
CA ARG A 281 3.27 -8.63 22.08
C ARG A 281 2.45 -7.45 22.60
N VAL A 282 3.01 -6.28 22.47
CA VAL A 282 2.31 -5.03 22.77
C VAL A 282 1.16 -4.84 21.77
N GLY A 283 -0.03 -4.50 22.28
CA GLY A 283 -1.20 -4.20 21.46
C GLY A 283 -0.98 -3.01 20.52
N ARG A 284 -1.82 -2.87 19.51
CA ARG A 284 -1.67 -1.80 18.51
C ARG A 284 -1.85 -0.42 19.10
N VAL A 285 -2.84 -0.24 19.98
CA VAL A 285 -3.08 1.03 20.68
C VAL A 285 -1.96 1.31 21.66
N ASP A 286 -1.56 0.32 22.44
CA ASP A 286 -0.47 0.48 23.41
C ASP A 286 0.85 0.80 22.71
N SER A 287 1.11 0.19 21.56
CA SER A 287 2.28 0.49 20.72
C SER A 287 2.29 1.97 20.26
N VAL A 288 1.13 2.52 19.90
CA VAL A 288 1.00 3.95 19.56
C VAL A 288 1.15 4.82 20.80
N GLN A 289 0.56 4.44 21.93
CA GLN A 289 0.68 5.21 23.19
C GLN A 289 2.14 5.24 23.68
N ILE A 290 2.86 4.12 23.63
CA ILE A 290 4.28 4.05 23.95
C ILE A 290 5.07 5.00 23.03
N ALA A 291 4.83 4.94 21.71
CA ALA A 291 5.48 5.82 20.76
C ALA A 291 5.22 7.31 21.10
N LEU A 292 3.96 7.67 21.34
CA LEU A 292 3.59 9.04 21.70
C LEU A 292 4.26 9.50 23.02
N ARG A 293 4.29 8.65 24.03
CA ARG A 293 4.96 8.95 25.30
C ARG A 293 6.44 9.23 25.11
N GLU A 294 7.11 8.38 24.35
CA GLU A 294 8.56 8.48 24.15
C GLU A 294 8.97 9.69 23.30
N ILE A 295 8.26 9.94 22.19
CA ILE A 295 8.58 11.12 21.37
C ILE A 295 8.22 12.43 22.07
N SER A 296 7.24 12.44 22.98
CA SER A 296 6.81 13.64 23.73
C SER A 296 7.81 14.10 24.79
N GLN A 297 8.88 13.34 25.05
CA GLN A 297 9.95 13.74 26.00
C GLN A 297 10.71 15.00 25.55
N SER A 298 10.66 15.36 24.26
CA SER A 298 11.30 16.55 23.73
C SER A 298 10.49 17.10 22.54
N PRO A 299 10.34 18.44 22.41
CA PRO A 299 9.64 19.06 21.27
C PRO A 299 10.21 18.63 19.91
N LEU A 300 11.54 18.50 19.79
CA LEU A 300 12.19 18.06 18.55
C LEU A 300 11.87 16.59 18.23
N ARG A 301 11.83 15.70 19.25
CA ARG A 301 11.40 14.32 19.09
C ARG A 301 9.93 14.22 18.71
N ALA A 302 9.08 15.02 19.35
CA ALA A 302 7.67 15.06 19.03
C ALA A 302 7.43 15.41 17.56
N VAL A 303 8.11 16.42 17.04
CA VAL A 303 7.93 16.90 15.67
C VAL A 303 8.61 15.98 14.66
N PHE A 304 9.87 15.58 14.86
CA PHE A 304 10.70 14.89 13.86
C PHE A 304 11.02 13.43 14.20
N GLY A 305 10.52 12.91 15.31
CA GLY A 305 10.78 11.54 15.77
C GLY A 305 12.19 11.36 16.33
N LEU A 306 12.63 10.11 16.42
CA LEU A 306 13.99 9.72 16.81
C LEU A 306 14.95 9.61 15.62
N GLY A 307 14.48 9.94 14.42
CA GLY A 307 15.25 9.84 13.18
C GLY A 307 15.19 8.47 12.53
N ILE A 308 15.26 8.47 11.19
CA ILE A 308 15.15 7.24 10.40
C ILE A 308 16.28 6.26 10.71
N GLY A 309 15.95 4.98 10.80
CA GLY A 309 16.89 3.90 11.06
C GLY A 309 17.41 3.84 12.51
N ASN A 310 17.11 4.84 13.35
CA ASN A 310 17.63 4.88 14.73
C ASN A 310 16.91 3.90 15.66
N VAL A 311 15.70 3.52 15.32
CA VAL A 311 14.80 2.71 16.15
C VAL A 311 14.56 1.33 15.58
N SER A 312 14.47 1.20 14.26
CA SER A 312 14.27 -0.06 13.56
C SER A 312 15.56 -0.89 13.56
N PRO A 313 15.48 -2.21 13.81
CA PRO A 313 16.66 -3.07 13.70
C PRO A 313 17.15 -3.10 12.26
N ALA A 314 18.46 -2.92 12.06
CA ALA A 314 19.07 -3.03 10.76
C ALA A 314 19.10 -4.50 10.27
N GLN A 315 19.11 -4.70 8.96
CA GLN A 315 19.29 -6.04 8.38
C GLN A 315 20.76 -6.45 8.33
N LEU A 316 21.68 -5.47 8.36
CA LEU A 316 23.12 -5.70 8.38
C LEU A 316 23.66 -5.46 9.78
N PRO A 317 24.47 -6.37 10.33
CA PRO A 317 25.13 -6.17 11.62
C PRO A 317 25.96 -4.87 11.66
N GLY A 318 25.88 -4.15 12.76
CA GLY A 318 26.62 -2.88 12.95
C GLY A 318 25.93 -1.63 12.34
N PHE A 319 24.78 -1.79 11.69
CA PHE A 319 23.98 -0.67 11.17
C PHE A 319 22.79 -0.34 12.07
N ASP A 320 22.68 -0.97 13.22
CA ASP A 320 21.63 -0.70 14.20
C ASP A 320 21.76 0.72 14.76
N GLY A 321 20.63 1.39 14.95
CA GLY A 321 20.58 2.66 15.65
C GLY A 321 20.60 2.50 17.18
N GLU A 322 20.84 3.60 17.88
CA GLU A 322 20.96 3.66 19.34
C GLU A 322 19.76 3.05 20.08
N TYR A 323 18.56 3.30 19.55
CA TYR A 323 17.31 2.86 20.17
C TYR A 323 16.82 1.49 19.70
N SER A 324 17.46 0.84 18.73
CA SER A 324 17.00 -0.42 18.16
C SER A 324 16.95 -1.57 19.15
N HIS A 325 17.95 -1.65 20.05
CA HIS A 325 18.00 -2.67 21.11
C HIS A 325 16.99 -2.39 22.21
N TYR A 326 16.86 -1.14 22.60
CA TYR A 326 15.99 -0.72 23.69
C TYR A 326 14.53 -0.96 23.39
N TYR A 327 14.10 -0.68 22.13
CA TYR A 327 12.71 -0.80 21.71
C TYR A 327 12.38 -2.10 20.95
N ARG A 328 13.34 -3.01 20.82
CA ARG A 328 13.10 -4.30 20.16
C ARG A 328 11.98 -5.09 20.84
N ALA A 329 11.89 -5.05 22.16
CA ALA A 329 10.84 -5.69 22.95
C ALA A 329 9.43 -5.12 22.64
N TYR A 330 9.34 -3.83 22.34
CA TYR A 330 8.06 -3.17 22.02
C TYR A 330 7.60 -3.38 20.58
N LYS A 331 8.36 -4.10 19.75
CA LYS A 331 8.04 -4.33 18.32
C LYS A 331 7.56 -3.05 17.62
N ILE A 332 8.40 -2.01 17.65
CA ILE A 332 8.14 -0.63 17.21
C ILE A 332 7.53 -0.54 15.81
N SER A 333 7.89 -1.44 14.91
CA SER A 333 7.37 -1.52 13.55
C SER A 333 6.04 -2.27 13.44
N PHE A 334 5.34 -2.49 14.54
CA PHE A 334 4.12 -3.29 14.55
C PHE A 334 2.99 -2.66 13.72
N THR A 335 2.81 -1.33 13.80
CA THR A 335 1.91 -0.58 12.93
C THR A 335 2.68 0.49 12.13
N GLN A 336 2.14 0.89 10.98
CA GLN A 336 2.76 1.97 10.20
C GLN A 336 2.72 3.30 10.93
N ILE A 337 1.63 3.57 11.67
CA ILE A 337 1.51 4.80 12.49
C ILE A 337 2.60 4.81 13.54
N THR A 338 2.79 3.70 14.26
CA THR A 338 3.85 3.58 15.27
C THR A 338 5.23 3.83 14.65
N MET A 339 5.51 3.20 13.51
CA MET A 339 6.78 3.37 12.81
C MET A 339 7.01 4.83 12.37
N LEU A 340 5.98 5.50 11.84
CA LEU A 340 6.08 6.90 11.45
C LEU A 340 6.33 7.82 12.65
N LEU A 341 5.64 7.59 13.77
CA LEU A 341 5.87 8.36 15.00
C LEU A 341 7.32 8.22 15.50
N TRP A 342 7.84 6.99 15.55
CA TRP A 342 9.22 6.76 15.99
C TRP A 342 10.25 7.36 15.04
N ASN A 343 10.10 7.16 13.73
CA ASN A 343 11.10 7.59 12.76
C ASN A 343 11.00 9.08 12.39
N LEU A 344 9.79 9.63 12.29
CA LEU A 344 9.50 10.94 11.71
C LEU A 344 8.63 11.84 12.60
N GLY A 345 8.21 11.37 13.76
CA GLY A 345 7.34 12.12 14.68
C GLY A 345 5.96 12.45 14.10
N TYR A 346 5.34 13.50 14.63
CA TYR A 346 4.06 13.98 14.12
C TYR A 346 4.13 14.43 12.66
N MET A 347 5.29 14.97 12.22
CA MET A 347 5.49 15.33 10.81
C MET A 347 5.37 14.12 9.89
N GLY A 348 5.80 12.93 10.32
CA GLY A 348 5.60 11.69 9.55
C GLY A 348 4.13 11.42 9.26
N ILE A 349 3.26 11.58 10.26
CA ILE A 349 1.80 11.39 10.08
C ILE A 349 1.23 12.43 9.10
N VAL A 350 1.63 13.71 9.25
CA VAL A 350 1.17 14.79 8.35
C VAL A 350 1.63 14.55 6.91
N VAL A 351 2.90 14.22 6.73
CA VAL A 351 3.51 14.01 5.41
C VAL A 351 2.86 12.82 4.69
N TYR A 352 2.66 11.70 5.37
CA TYR A 352 1.96 10.55 4.76
C TYR A 352 0.46 10.81 4.57
N GLY A 353 -0.18 11.56 5.45
CA GLY A 353 -1.54 12.04 5.26
C GLY A 353 -1.70 12.86 3.97
N LEU A 354 -0.76 13.77 3.70
CA LEU A 354 -0.70 14.54 2.44
C LEU A 354 -0.51 13.63 1.23
N LEU A 355 0.35 12.61 1.32
CA LEU A 355 0.56 11.64 0.24
C LEU A 355 -0.73 10.88 -0.07
N PHE A 356 -1.35 10.26 0.93
CA PHE A 356 -2.60 9.51 0.76
C PHE A 356 -3.72 10.40 0.21
N TYR A 357 -3.85 11.62 0.74
CA TYR A 357 -4.80 12.61 0.23
C TYR A 357 -4.54 12.94 -1.25
N ALA A 358 -3.28 13.19 -1.64
CA ALA A 358 -2.92 13.49 -3.02
C ALA A 358 -3.26 12.34 -3.96
N ILE A 359 -2.87 11.10 -3.60
CA ILE A 359 -3.14 9.89 -4.40
C ILE A 359 -4.65 9.66 -4.51
N PHE A 360 -5.37 9.72 -3.39
CA PHE A 360 -6.82 9.50 -3.35
C PHE A 360 -7.56 10.52 -4.23
N ARG A 361 -7.25 11.80 -4.08
CA ARG A 361 -7.86 12.87 -4.88
C ARG A 361 -7.61 12.70 -6.38
N ASP A 362 -6.42 12.26 -6.76
CA ASP A 362 -6.08 11.99 -8.16
C ASP A 362 -6.81 10.76 -8.70
N ALA A 363 -6.91 9.69 -7.89
CA ALA A 363 -7.69 8.51 -8.24
C ALA A 363 -9.18 8.85 -8.44
N VAL A 364 -9.78 9.62 -7.54
CA VAL A 364 -11.18 10.09 -7.66
C VAL A 364 -11.39 10.98 -8.87
N LEU A 365 -10.43 11.87 -9.18
CA LEU A 365 -10.49 12.71 -10.38
C LEU A 365 -10.53 11.88 -11.66
N LEU A 366 -9.69 10.85 -11.76
CA LEU A 366 -9.70 9.92 -12.88
C LEU A 366 -10.98 9.08 -12.92
N ALA A 367 -11.41 8.55 -11.78
CA ALA A 367 -12.60 7.70 -11.67
C ALA A 367 -13.86 8.38 -12.22
N ARG A 368 -13.99 9.68 -12.05
CA ARG A 368 -15.05 10.51 -12.61
C ARG A 368 -14.88 10.82 -14.11
N GLY A 369 -13.77 10.46 -14.70
CA GLY A 369 -13.47 10.57 -16.11
C GLY A 369 -14.19 9.51 -16.98
N ALA A 370 -13.75 9.32 -18.22
CA ALA A 370 -14.25 8.30 -19.13
C ALA A 370 -13.13 7.33 -19.53
N GLY A 371 -13.52 6.18 -20.09
CA GLY A 371 -12.59 5.25 -20.71
C GLY A 371 -11.73 4.44 -19.72
N LYS A 372 -10.49 4.10 -20.14
CA LYS A 372 -9.57 3.23 -19.42
C LYS A 372 -8.98 3.89 -18.18
N ASP A 373 -8.78 5.20 -18.22
CA ASP A 373 -8.23 5.97 -17.10
C ASP A 373 -9.22 6.06 -15.94
N ALA A 374 -10.54 6.15 -16.26
CA ALA A 374 -11.56 6.07 -15.24
C ALA A 374 -11.57 4.71 -14.52
N MET A 375 -11.35 3.61 -15.24
CA MET A 375 -11.24 2.28 -14.63
C MET A 375 -10.06 2.21 -13.65
N LEU A 376 -8.90 2.76 -14.05
CA LEU A 376 -7.73 2.81 -13.17
C LEU A 376 -8.04 3.61 -11.89
N GLY A 377 -8.68 4.77 -12.01
CA GLY A 377 -9.10 5.57 -10.85
C GLY A 377 -10.07 4.84 -9.93
N GLN A 378 -11.03 4.12 -10.50
CA GLN A 378 -12.03 3.34 -9.74
C GLN A 378 -11.42 2.14 -9.00
N ILE A 379 -10.36 1.53 -9.54
CA ILE A 379 -9.59 0.50 -8.86
C ILE A 379 -8.75 1.15 -7.75
N TRP A 380 -8.10 2.27 -8.06
CA TRP A 380 -7.08 2.82 -7.19
C TRP A 380 -7.64 3.54 -5.96
N ALA A 381 -8.78 4.24 -6.07
CA ALA A 381 -9.37 4.94 -4.94
C ALA A 381 -9.70 4.01 -3.74
N PRO A 382 -10.38 2.86 -3.92
CA PRO A 382 -10.57 1.90 -2.83
C PRO A 382 -9.27 1.29 -2.30
N ILE A 383 -8.27 1.01 -3.16
CA ILE A 383 -6.97 0.49 -2.71
C ILE A 383 -6.26 1.50 -1.79
N VAL A 384 -6.35 2.81 -2.10
CA VAL A 384 -5.83 3.87 -1.21
C VAL A 384 -6.55 3.87 0.14
N MET A 385 -7.88 3.65 0.16
CA MET A 385 -8.64 3.55 1.42
C MET A 385 -8.19 2.32 2.23
N ILE A 386 -8.00 1.16 1.58
CA ILE A 386 -7.48 -0.05 2.23
C ILE A 386 -6.08 0.22 2.79
N ALA A 387 -5.19 0.83 2.00
CA ALA A 387 -3.83 1.16 2.44
C ALA A 387 -3.82 2.12 3.64
N ALA A 388 -4.66 3.16 3.63
CA ALA A 388 -4.80 4.09 4.74
C ALA A 388 -5.30 3.41 6.02
N MET A 389 -6.28 2.52 5.91
CA MET A 389 -6.77 1.72 7.04
C MET A 389 -5.67 0.79 7.58
N CYS A 390 -4.91 0.17 6.67
CA CYS A 390 -3.82 -0.74 7.04
C CYS A 390 -2.68 -0.04 7.79
N MET A 391 -2.54 1.28 7.72
CA MET A 391 -1.54 2.01 8.51
C MET A 391 -1.69 1.78 10.01
N PHE A 392 -2.92 1.62 10.51
CA PHE A 392 -3.18 1.27 11.92
C PHE A 392 -3.03 -0.23 12.19
N TYR A 393 -3.31 -1.06 11.19
CA TYR A 393 -3.26 -2.51 11.35
C TYR A 393 -1.84 -3.07 11.35
N LYS A 394 -0.97 -2.58 10.43
CA LYS A 394 0.36 -3.12 10.17
C LYS A 394 1.27 -2.11 9.47
N ALA A 395 2.58 -2.33 9.53
CA ALA A 395 3.58 -1.55 8.79
C ALA A 395 3.64 -1.97 7.30
N VAL A 396 2.53 -1.78 6.57
CA VAL A 396 2.41 -2.21 5.15
C VAL A 396 3.27 -1.41 4.19
N LEU A 397 3.72 -0.22 4.59
CA LEU A 397 4.57 0.63 3.74
C LEU A 397 6.06 0.25 3.78
N THR A 398 6.41 -0.81 4.54
CA THR A 398 7.75 -1.41 4.51
C THR A 398 7.78 -2.72 3.71
N ASP A 399 6.62 -3.28 3.40
CA ASP A 399 6.52 -4.56 2.70
C ASP A 399 6.57 -4.33 1.19
N GLN A 400 7.66 -4.72 0.58
CA GLN A 400 7.96 -4.47 -0.84
C GLN A 400 6.89 -4.98 -1.80
N GLU A 401 6.22 -6.08 -1.48
CA GLU A 401 5.17 -6.70 -2.29
C GLU A 401 3.93 -5.81 -2.43
N PHE A 402 3.70 -4.93 -1.46
CA PHE A 402 2.62 -3.97 -1.47
C PHE A 402 3.09 -2.58 -1.86
N ILE A 403 4.10 -2.02 -1.15
CA ILE A 403 4.45 -0.61 -1.29
C ILE A 403 5.02 -0.26 -2.66
N TYR A 404 5.83 -1.14 -3.29
CA TYR A 404 6.44 -0.81 -4.56
C TYR A 404 5.41 -0.77 -5.71
N PRO A 405 4.53 -1.77 -5.89
CA PRO A 405 3.42 -1.66 -6.83
C PRO A 405 2.49 -0.49 -6.49
N PHE A 406 2.18 -0.27 -5.21
CA PHE A 406 1.34 0.82 -4.76
C PHE A 406 1.90 2.18 -5.18
N MET A 407 3.16 2.47 -4.91
CA MET A 407 3.79 3.74 -5.25
C MET A 407 3.97 3.91 -6.76
N PHE A 408 4.31 2.83 -7.48
CA PHE A 408 4.39 2.87 -8.94
C PHE A 408 3.06 3.28 -9.58
N TYR A 409 1.96 2.64 -9.20
CA TYR A 409 0.66 3.00 -9.76
C TYR A 409 0.15 4.34 -9.24
N ALA A 410 0.50 4.76 -8.02
CA ALA A 410 0.24 6.11 -7.53
C ALA A 410 0.90 7.16 -8.44
N GLY A 411 2.14 6.91 -8.88
CA GLY A 411 2.83 7.75 -9.87
C GLY A 411 2.12 7.78 -11.24
N VAL A 412 1.67 6.62 -11.74
CA VAL A 412 0.90 6.52 -12.99
C VAL A 412 -0.42 7.28 -12.89
N VAL A 413 -1.16 7.11 -11.78
CA VAL A 413 -2.43 7.81 -11.50
C VAL A 413 -2.19 9.32 -11.41
N GLY A 414 -1.18 9.74 -10.64
CA GLY A 414 -0.81 11.14 -10.47
C GLY A 414 -0.47 11.82 -11.79
N ARG A 415 0.33 11.16 -12.65
CA ARG A 415 0.66 11.64 -14.00
C ARG A 415 -0.59 11.83 -14.86
N ARG A 416 -1.47 10.83 -14.96
CA ARG A 416 -2.68 10.91 -15.77
C ARG A 416 -3.65 11.97 -15.27
N ALA A 417 -3.79 12.10 -13.96
CA ALA A 417 -4.59 13.14 -13.33
C ALA A 417 -4.03 14.55 -13.62
N HIS A 418 -2.70 14.69 -13.60
CA HIS A 418 -2.02 15.94 -13.94
C HIS A 418 -2.30 16.35 -15.39
N LEU A 419 -2.14 15.46 -16.35
CA LEU A 419 -2.45 15.70 -17.76
C LEU A 419 -3.92 16.08 -17.96
N LEU A 420 -4.84 15.37 -17.36
CA LEU A 420 -6.27 15.69 -17.42
C LEU A 420 -6.58 17.10 -16.88
N ARG A 421 -5.88 17.53 -15.82
CA ARG A 421 -6.02 18.92 -15.32
C ARG A 421 -5.49 19.95 -16.31
N GLN A 422 -4.36 19.66 -16.95
CA GLN A 422 -3.79 20.55 -17.96
C GLN A 422 -4.73 20.70 -19.16
N GLU A 423 -5.28 19.62 -19.69
CA GLU A 423 -6.26 19.65 -20.78
C GLU A 423 -7.50 20.47 -20.41
N ARG A 424 -8.07 20.26 -19.21
CA ARG A 424 -9.23 21.02 -18.74
C ARG A 424 -8.93 22.52 -18.60
N ARG A 425 -7.72 22.88 -18.16
CA ARG A 425 -7.30 24.27 -18.06
C ARG A 425 -7.11 24.91 -19.43
N ALA A 426 -6.54 24.18 -20.39
CA ALA A 426 -6.39 24.65 -21.78
C ALA A 426 -7.74 24.90 -22.43
N LEU A 427 -8.70 23.96 -22.28
CA LEU A 427 -10.07 24.12 -22.79
C LEU A 427 -10.79 25.34 -22.20
N LYS A 428 -10.68 25.55 -20.88
CA LYS A 428 -11.28 26.73 -20.24
C LYS A 428 -10.67 28.04 -20.78
N ARG A 429 -9.34 28.09 -21.01
CA ARG A 429 -8.66 29.26 -21.55
C ARG A 429 -9.09 29.52 -23.01
N SER A 430 -9.31 28.47 -23.81
CA SER A 430 -9.77 28.66 -25.21
C SER A 430 -11.21 29.15 -25.28
N GLN A 431 -12.05 28.82 -24.29
CA GLN A 431 -13.46 29.21 -24.21
C GLN A 431 -13.68 30.58 -23.51
N ALA A 432 -12.65 31.15 -22.87
CA ALA A 432 -12.77 32.45 -22.24
C ALA A 432 -12.97 33.55 -23.30
N PRO A 433 -13.90 34.52 -23.08
CA PRO A 433 -14.14 35.63 -23.97
C PRO A 433 -12.85 36.41 -24.29
N ALA A 434 -12.76 36.99 -25.48
CA ALA A 434 -11.56 37.74 -25.93
C ALA A 434 -11.19 38.89 -24.97
N ALA A 435 -12.18 39.47 -24.31
CA ALA A 435 -12.00 40.52 -23.30
C ALA A 435 -11.18 40.10 -22.07
N GLU A 436 -11.26 38.79 -21.65
CA GLU A 436 -10.48 38.27 -20.54
C GLU A 436 -9.07 37.81 -20.95
N ARG A 437 -8.75 37.79 -22.24
CA ARG A 437 -7.44 37.33 -22.75
C ARG A 437 -6.35 38.40 -22.71
N GLY A 438 -6.54 39.48 -21.98
CA GLY A 438 -5.50 40.47 -21.72
C GLY A 438 -5.15 41.41 -22.92
N TRP A 439 -6.04 41.52 -23.88
CA TRP A 439 -5.94 42.58 -24.87
C TRP A 439 -6.52 43.85 -24.25
N GLY A 440 -5.78 44.45 -23.36
CA GLY A 440 -6.05 45.82 -22.95
C GLY A 440 -5.90 46.75 -24.18
N PRO A 441 -6.73 47.81 -24.30
CA PRO A 441 -6.70 48.73 -25.44
C PRO A 441 -5.40 49.53 -25.60
N ALA A 442 -4.37 49.26 -24.79
CA ALA A 442 -3.10 50.01 -24.79
C ALA A 442 -2.08 49.59 -25.86
N SER A 443 -2.30 48.52 -26.65
CA SER A 443 -1.33 48.05 -27.65
C SER A 443 -1.61 48.56 -29.08
N VAL A 444 -2.74 49.27 -29.32
CA VAL A 444 -3.10 49.76 -30.65
C VAL A 444 -2.56 51.19 -30.92
N LEU A 445 -2.18 51.93 -29.88
CA LEU A 445 -1.70 53.34 -30.03
C LEU A 445 -0.16 53.48 -30.14
N ALA A 446 0.60 52.38 -30.18
CA ALA A 446 2.06 52.46 -30.31
C ALA A 446 2.59 52.15 -31.72
N ARG A 447 1.73 52.16 -32.75
CA ARG A 447 2.12 52.06 -34.17
C ARG A 447 1.34 53.10 -35.01
N GLN A 448 1.55 54.33 -34.76
CA GLN A 448 1.40 55.43 -35.70
C GLN A 448 2.59 56.40 -35.62
#